data_6bdaf710e8334c8b862e51dfa66df367
#
_entry.id   6bdaf710e8334c8b862e51dfa66df367
#
_cell.length_a   1.000
_cell.length_b   1.000
_cell.length_c   1.000
_cell.angle_alpha   90.00
_cell.angle_beta   90.00
_cell.angle_gamma   90.00
#
_symmetry.space_group_name_H-M   'P 1'
#
loop_
_entity.id
_entity.type
_entity.pdbx_description
1 polymer ?
#
loop_
_entity_poly.entity_id
_entity_poly.type
_entity_poly.pdbx_seq_one_letter_code
_entity_poly.pdbx_strand_id
1 'polypeptide(L)'
;PGFTTVFLSNILALMPASESSDLKSFYSAYLPLYKQSTSIFKEQKKQAQKIEQGFQYLKHYFPSYQLPNKLITFIGPINSFGSILTEDAIAIGLQLFMGKDHPLYTSEEGQALYPSYVSRKFEPSYIPVSAMNNIVLDIYPEQMSGKPLIAQIVELGKRMYVVDHLLPQ
;
A
#
# COMPACT_ATOMS: atom_id res chain seq x y z
N PRO A 1 -11.30 8.71 10.32
CA PRO A 1 -10.35 9.82 10.31
C PRO A 1 -9.77 10.01 8.92
N GLY A 2 -9.58 11.28 8.49
CA GLY A 2 -8.96 11.58 7.19
C GLY A 2 -7.48 11.18 7.14
N PHE A 3 -6.94 11.10 5.91
CA PHE A 3 -5.56 10.62 5.68
C PHE A 3 -4.50 11.35 6.52
N THR A 4 -4.58 12.67 6.69
CA THR A 4 -3.58 13.44 7.46
C THR A 4 -3.46 12.93 8.89
N THR A 5 -4.56 12.66 9.56
CA THR A 5 -4.56 12.12 10.94
C THR A 5 -3.91 10.72 10.95
N VAL A 6 -4.31 9.86 10.01
CA VAL A 6 -3.72 8.51 9.88
C VAL A 6 -2.23 8.58 9.58
N PHE A 7 -1.79 9.50 8.73
CA PHE A 7 -0.38 9.67 8.38
C PHE A 7 0.46 10.07 9.60
N LEU A 8 0.02 11.07 10.34
CA LEU A 8 0.78 11.57 11.51
C LEU A 8 0.77 10.56 12.67
N SER A 9 -0.39 9.98 13.01
CA SER A 9 -0.53 9.13 14.17
C SER A 9 -0.12 7.68 13.93
N ASN A 10 -0.48 7.09 12.78
CA ASN A 10 -0.31 5.65 12.55
C ASN A 10 0.91 5.35 11.67
N ILE A 11 1.22 6.19 10.67
CA ILE A 11 2.34 5.96 9.76
C ILE A 11 3.64 6.49 10.36
N LEU A 12 3.63 7.74 10.84
CA LEU A 12 4.80 8.36 11.47
C LEU A 12 4.89 8.11 12.98
N ALA A 13 3.81 7.64 13.60
CA ALA A 13 3.69 7.39 15.04
C ALA A 13 4.16 8.60 15.89
N LEU A 14 3.83 9.81 15.46
CA LEU A 14 4.29 11.04 16.11
C LEU A 14 3.61 11.24 17.46
N MET A 15 4.41 11.67 18.43
CA MET A 15 3.92 12.08 19.74
C MET A 15 3.71 13.60 19.75
N PRO A 16 2.61 14.13 20.35
CA PRO A 16 2.33 15.57 20.33
C PRO A 16 3.47 16.45 20.83
N ALA A 17 4.26 15.96 21.80
CA ALA A 17 5.37 16.72 22.40
C ALA A 17 6.58 16.89 21.45
N SER A 18 6.79 15.96 20.51
CA SER A 18 7.96 15.94 19.61
C SER A 18 7.60 16.13 18.13
N GLU A 19 6.32 16.30 17.81
CA GLU A 19 5.79 16.31 16.45
C GLU A 19 6.59 17.21 15.48
N SER A 20 6.92 18.43 15.90
CA SER A 20 7.63 19.38 15.02
C SER A 20 9.08 18.99 14.74
N SER A 21 9.80 18.42 15.72
CA SER A 21 11.19 17.97 15.54
C SER A 21 11.24 16.68 14.74
N ASP A 22 10.33 15.76 15.01
CA ASP A 22 10.25 14.45 14.35
C ASP A 22 9.85 14.61 12.89
N LEU A 23 8.90 15.50 12.58
CA LEU A 23 8.54 15.85 11.21
C LEU A 23 9.71 16.44 10.41
N LYS A 24 10.53 17.33 11.04
CA LYS A 24 11.72 17.90 10.38
C LYS A 24 12.76 16.83 10.10
N SER A 25 12.99 15.94 11.06
CA SER A 25 13.94 14.83 10.93
C SER A 25 13.48 13.85 9.83
N PHE A 26 12.21 13.47 9.85
CA PHE A 26 11.60 12.65 8.81
C PHE A 26 11.72 13.30 7.43
N TYR A 27 11.33 14.56 7.30
CA TYR A 27 11.43 15.29 6.03
C TYR A 27 12.86 15.30 5.48
N SER A 28 13.84 15.62 6.34
CA SER A 28 15.25 15.65 5.94
C SER A 28 15.76 14.28 5.48
N ALA A 29 15.39 13.21 6.18
CA ALA A 29 15.80 11.84 5.85
C ALA A 29 15.15 11.32 4.56
N TYR A 30 13.87 11.63 4.33
CA TYR A 30 13.09 11.06 3.22
C TYR A 30 12.95 11.97 2.00
N LEU A 31 13.41 13.22 2.05
CA LEU A 31 13.41 14.12 0.90
C LEU A 31 14.15 13.57 -0.34
N PRO A 32 15.32 12.91 -0.21
CA PRO A 32 15.99 12.28 -1.35
C PRO A 32 15.10 11.21 -2.02
N LEU A 33 14.44 10.38 -1.20
CA LEU A 33 13.54 9.34 -1.69
C LEU A 33 12.32 9.93 -2.41
N TYR A 34 11.74 11.00 -1.86
CA TYR A 34 10.67 11.76 -2.52
C TYR A 34 11.10 12.26 -3.91
N LYS A 35 12.28 12.86 -4.02
CA LYS A 35 12.81 13.33 -5.31
C LYS A 35 13.01 12.20 -6.30
N GLN A 36 13.49 11.03 -5.86
CA GLN A 36 13.62 9.85 -6.70
C GLN A 36 12.24 9.32 -7.12
N SER A 37 11.28 9.29 -6.21
CA SER A 37 9.93 8.81 -6.53
C SER A 37 9.27 9.62 -7.65
N THR A 38 9.49 10.92 -7.72
CA THR A 38 8.93 11.75 -8.80
C THR A 38 9.43 11.36 -10.19
N SER A 39 10.61 10.77 -10.31
CA SER A 39 11.14 10.27 -11.59
C SER A 39 10.63 8.86 -11.92
N ILE A 40 10.53 7.99 -10.93
CA ILE A 40 10.07 6.60 -11.08
C ILE A 40 8.58 6.55 -11.41
N PHE A 41 7.80 7.43 -10.78
CA PHE A 41 6.33 7.45 -10.93
C PHE A 41 5.83 8.50 -11.92
N LYS A 42 6.61 8.83 -12.96
CA LYS A 42 6.15 9.74 -14.04
C LYS A 42 4.85 9.28 -14.71
N GLU A 43 4.63 7.97 -14.77
CA GLU A 43 3.43 7.34 -15.37
C GLU A 43 2.38 6.91 -14.34
N GLN A 44 2.21 7.65 -13.25
CA GLN A 44 1.18 7.34 -12.23
C GLN A 44 -0.22 7.16 -12.80
N LYS A 45 -0.52 7.84 -13.91
CA LYS A 45 -1.80 7.74 -14.61
C LYS A 45 -2.16 6.29 -14.98
N LYS A 46 -1.19 5.48 -15.39
CA LYS A 46 -1.42 4.08 -15.73
C LYS A 46 -1.85 3.24 -14.54
N GLN A 47 -1.24 3.48 -13.37
CA GLN A 47 -1.60 2.77 -12.13
C GLN A 47 -2.99 3.20 -11.65
N ALA A 48 -3.28 4.51 -11.70
CA ALA A 48 -4.59 5.05 -11.35
C ALA A 48 -5.69 4.48 -12.26
N GLN A 49 -5.48 4.40 -13.56
CA GLN A 49 -6.43 3.80 -14.51
C GLN A 49 -6.71 2.32 -14.21
N LYS A 50 -5.69 1.54 -13.83
CA LYS A 50 -5.90 0.14 -13.42
C LYS A 50 -6.71 0.03 -12.13
N ILE A 51 -6.48 0.91 -11.17
CA ILE A 51 -7.27 0.96 -9.93
C ILE A 51 -8.73 1.34 -10.25
N GLU A 52 -8.94 2.35 -11.09
CA GLU A 52 -10.27 2.78 -11.52
C GLU A 52 -11.03 1.66 -12.25
N GLN A 53 -10.34 0.92 -13.12
CA GLN A 53 -10.91 -0.27 -13.77
C GLN A 53 -11.29 -1.34 -12.74
N GLY A 54 -10.43 -1.60 -11.76
CA GLY A 54 -10.74 -2.50 -10.63
C GLY A 54 -11.99 -2.05 -9.86
N PHE A 55 -12.17 -0.74 -9.66
CA PHE A 55 -13.36 -0.18 -9.01
C PHE A 55 -14.63 -0.41 -9.82
N GLN A 56 -14.56 -0.38 -11.15
CA GLN A 56 -15.71 -0.69 -12.00
C GLN A 56 -16.15 -2.15 -11.82
N TYR A 57 -15.21 -3.10 -11.84
CA TYR A 57 -15.52 -4.50 -11.54
C TYR A 57 -16.05 -4.68 -10.12
N LEU A 58 -15.42 -4.02 -9.16
CA LEU A 58 -15.83 -4.10 -7.76
C LEU A 58 -17.26 -3.58 -7.58
N LYS A 59 -17.62 -2.48 -8.23
CA LYS A 59 -18.99 -1.92 -8.21
C LYS A 59 -20.01 -2.88 -8.84
N HIS A 60 -19.59 -3.65 -9.84
CA HIS A 60 -20.43 -4.67 -10.45
C HIS A 60 -20.71 -5.84 -9.49
N TYR A 61 -19.66 -6.37 -8.84
CA TYR A 61 -19.81 -7.53 -7.94
C TYR A 61 -20.30 -7.15 -6.53
N PHE A 62 -19.98 -5.96 -6.05
CA PHE A 62 -20.30 -5.45 -4.71
C PHE A 62 -20.98 -4.08 -4.80
N PRO A 63 -22.21 -3.99 -5.35
CA PRO A 63 -22.86 -2.71 -5.67
C PRO A 63 -23.14 -1.82 -4.44
N SER A 64 -23.26 -2.42 -3.25
CA SER A 64 -23.47 -1.69 -2.00
C SER A 64 -22.16 -1.19 -1.35
N TYR A 65 -20.99 -1.62 -1.81
CA TYR A 65 -19.74 -1.20 -1.24
C TYR A 65 -19.46 0.28 -1.55
N GLN A 66 -19.06 1.04 -0.52
CA GLN A 66 -18.72 2.46 -0.67
C GLN A 66 -17.24 2.56 -1.11
N LEU A 67 -17.06 2.89 -2.38
CA LEU A 67 -15.71 3.05 -2.94
C LEU A 67 -15.03 4.31 -2.41
N PRO A 68 -13.73 4.27 -2.12
CA PRO A 68 -12.96 5.47 -1.86
C PRO A 68 -12.96 6.37 -3.12
N ASN A 69 -13.10 7.65 -2.93
CA ASN A 69 -13.20 8.63 -4.02
C ASN A 69 -11.88 9.35 -4.30
N LYS A 70 -10.83 9.07 -3.53
CA LYS A 70 -9.50 9.67 -3.65
C LYS A 70 -8.42 8.59 -3.70
N LEU A 71 -7.42 8.83 -4.55
CA LEU A 71 -6.15 8.12 -4.54
C LEU A 71 -5.06 9.10 -4.06
N ILE A 72 -4.43 8.79 -2.94
CA ILE A 72 -3.37 9.59 -2.33
C ILE A 72 -2.06 8.82 -2.44
N THR A 73 -0.97 9.48 -2.78
CA THR A 73 0.37 8.90 -2.71
C THR A 73 1.18 9.61 -1.62
N PHE A 74 1.98 8.85 -0.90
CA PHE A 74 2.84 9.38 0.17
C PHE A 74 4.19 8.67 0.21
N ILE A 75 5.14 9.26 0.93
CA ILE A 75 6.38 8.60 1.36
C ILE A 75 6.31 8.43 2.87
N GLY A 76 6.42 7.21 3.34
CA GLY A 76 6.50 6.87 4.74
C GLY A 76 7.83 6.19 5.11
N PRO A 77 8.05 5.85 6.37
CA PRO A 77 9.14 5.00 6.79
C PRO A 77 9.15 3.67 6.01
N ILE A 78 10.36 3.12 5.76
CA ILE A 78 10.48 1.89 4.96
C ILE A 78 9.70 0.71 5.58
N ASN A 79 9.62 0.64 6.88
CA ASN A 79 8.89 -0.40 7.62
C ASN A 79 7.39 -0.09 7.80
N SER A 80 6.88 0.94 7.12
CA SER A 80 5.48 1.34 7.17
C SER A 80 4.65 0.63 6.09
N PHE A 81 3.40 1.04 5.92
CA PHE A 81 2.43 0.42 5.02
C PHE A 81 2.67 0.76 3.55
N GLY A 82 2.52 -0.23 2.66
CA GLY A 82 2.54 -0.01 1.20
C GLY A 82 1.23 0.55 0.68
N SER A 83 0.11 0.28 1.34
CA SER A 83 -1.19 0.89 1.06
C SER A 83 -2.08 0.88 2.29
N ILE A 84 -2.95 1.87 2.40
CA ILE A 84 -3.90 2.03 3.50
C ILE A 84 -5.24 2.48 2.93
N LEU A 85 -6.31 1.90 3.43
CA LEU A 85 -7.67 2.36 3.19
C LEU A 85 -8.08 3.29 4.35
N THR A 86 -8.57 4.47 4.00
CA THR A 86 -9.22 5.40 4.92
C THR A 86 -10.69 5.55 4.54
N GLU A 87 -11.47 6.31 5.30
CA GLU A 87 -12.90 6.50 5.09
C GLU A 87 -13.24 6.98 3.66
N ASP A 88 -12.40 7.83 3.06
CA ASP A 88 -12.66 8.45 1.76
C ASP A 88 -11.55 8.25 0.72
N ALA A 89 -10.43 7.64 1.12
CA ALA A 89 -9.25 7.53 0.27
C ALA A 89 -8.56 6.17 0.37
N ILE A 90 -7.94 5.77 -0.74
CA ILE A 90 -6.88 4.78 -0.72
C ILE A 90 -5.54 5.49 -0.84
N ALA A 91 -4.64 5.25 0.10
CA ALA A 91 -3.33 5.89 0.16
C ALA A 91 -2.23 4.86 -0.11
N ILE A 92 -1.30 5.20 -1.01
CA ILE A 92 -0.21 4.35 -1.48
C ILE A 92 1.12 4.88 -0.98
N GLY A 93 1.84 4.08 -0.22
CA GLY A 93 3.18 4.36 0.27
C GLY A 93 4.23 4.01 -0.78
N LEU A 94 4.67 5.01 -1.55
CA LEU A 94 5.56 4.83 -2.69
C LEU A 94 6.93 4.25 -2.30
N GLN A 95 7.34 4.39 -1.02
CA GLN A 95 8.58 3.82 -0.50
C GLN A 95 8.66 2.29 -0.64
N LEU A 96 7.55 1.60 -0.86
CA LEU A 96 7.51 0.15 -1.11
C LEU A 96 7.26 -0.23 -2.59
N PHE A 97 7.41 0.72 -3.52
CA PHE A 97 7.19 0.47 -4.95
C PHE A 97 8.25 1.15 -5.85
N MET A 98 9.45 1.40 -5.30
CA MET A 98 10.53 2.11 -6.01
C MET A 98 11.23 1.26 -7.09
N GLY A 99 10.86 0.00 -7.22
CA GLY A 99 11.52 -1.00 -8.08
C GLY A 99 12.30 -2.02 -7.23
N LYS A 100 12.14 -3.31 -7.52
CA LYS A 100 12.70 -4.42 -6.73
C LYS A 100 14.22 -4.34 -6.49
N ASP A 101 14.95 -3.74 -7.44
CA ASP A 101 16.40 -3.62 -7.40
C ASP A 101 16.87 -2.28 -6.79
N HIS A 102 15.94 -1.50 -6.21
CA HIS A 102 16.27 -0.21 -5.60
C HIS A 102 17.16 -0.42 -4.35
N PRO A 103 18.20 0.42 -4.14
CA PRO A 103 19.13 0.31 -3.00
C PRO A 103 18.43 0.24 -1.63
N LEU A 104 17.26 0.86 -1.49
CA LEU A 104 16.45 0.80 -0.29
C LEU A 104 16.11 -0.63 0.15
N TYR A 105 16.04 -1.59 -0.78
CA TYR A 105 15.68 -2.99 -0.51
C TYR A 105 16.85 -3.95 -0.67
N THR A 106 17.88 -3.57 -1.45
CA THR A 106 19.04 -4.43 -1.74
C THR A 106 20.21 -4.21 -0.78
N SER A 107 20.17 -3.14 0.02
CA SER A 107 21.12 -2.94 1.13
C SER A 107 20.97 -4.02 2.20
N GLU A 108 21.96 -4.18 3.06
CA GLU A 108 21.93 -5.15 4.17
C GLU A 108 20.73 -4.88 5.10
N GLU A 109 20.49 -3.62 5.46
CA GLU A 109 19.34 -3.19 6.28
C GLU A 109 18.01 -3.44 5.57
N GLY A 110 17.96 -3.17 4.27
CA GLY A 110 16.77 -3.40 3.45
C GLY A 110 16.41 -4.88 3.36
N GLN A 111 17.42 -5.75 3.17
CA GLN A 111 17.23 -7.21 3.13
C GLN A 111 16.86 -7.81 4.49
N ALA A 112 17.35 -7.23 5.59
CA ALA A 112 16.96 -7.63 6.94
C ALA A 112 15.46 -7.35 7.21
N LEU A 113 14.92 -6.25 6.67
CA LEU A 113 13.49 -5.92 6.77
C LEU A 113 12.65 -6.70 5.76
N TYR A 114 13.12 -6.80 4.52
CA TYR A 114 12.39 -7.38 3.39
C TYR A 114 13.27 -8.38 2.62
N PRO A 115 13.20 -9.66 2.97
CA PRO A 115 13.84 -10.71 2.18
C PRO A 115 13.42 -10.64 0.70
N SER A 116 14.29 -11.09 -0.20
CA SER A 116 14.12 -10.94 -1.66
C SER A 116 12.78 -11.49 -2.20
N TYR A 117 12.22 -12.54 -1.57
CA TYR A 117 10.92 -13.08 -1.95
C TYR A 117 9.75 -12.12 -1.65
N VAL A 118 9.94 -11.15 -0.74
CA VAL A 118 8.99 -10.06 -0.45
C VAL A 118 9.25 -8.89 -1.38
N SER A 119 10.50 -8.37 -1.40
CA SER A 119 10.86 -7.14 -2.13
C SER A 119 10.77 -7.29 -3.65
N ARG A 120 10.73 -8.50 -4.21
CA ARG A 120 10.45 -8.74 -5.63
C ARG A 120 9.11 -8.15 -6.11
N LYS A 121 8.19 -7.86 -5.19
CA LYS A 121 6.89 -7.25 -5.45
C LYS A 121 6.90 -5.72 -5.29
N PHE A 122 8.03 -5.12 -4.94
CA PHE A 122 8.14 -3.67 -4.72
C PHE A 122 8.36 -2.92 -6.04
N GLU A 123 7.53 -3.25 -7.02
CA GLU A 123 7.49 -2.65 -8.35
C GLU A 123 6.25 -1.75 -8.50
N PRO A 124 6.32 -0.65 -9.25
CA PRO A 124 5.14 0.19 -9.53
C PRO A 124 3.94 -0.59 -10.07
N SER A 125 4.18 -1.68 -10.80
CA SER A 125 3.13 -2.56 -11.35
C SER A 125 2.29 -3.26 -10.27
N TYR A 126 2.80 -3.40 -9.04
CA TYR A 126 2.06 -4.00 -7.92
C TYR A 126 1.18 -3.01 -7.14
N ILE A 127 1.25 -1.71 -7.44
CA ILE A 127 0.40 -0.70 -6.77
C ILE A 127 -1.09 -1.04 -6.89
N PRO A 128 -1.65 -1.36 -8.07
CA PRO A 128 -3.07 -1.72 -8.18
C PRO A 128 -3.42 -2.98 -7.36
N VAL A 129 -2.52 -3.96 -7.35
CA VAL A 129 -2.71 -5.20 -6.55
C VAL A 129 -2.77 -4.87 -5.07
N SER A 130 -1.86 -4.03 -4.58
CA SER A 130 -1.84 -3.60 -3.17
C SER A 130 -3.11 -2.84 -2.79
N ALA A 131 -3.57 -1.94 -3.68
CA ALA A 131 -4.80 -1.19 -3.51
C ALA A 131 -6.02 -2.12 -3.40
N MET A 132 -6.18 -3.03 -4.35
CA MET A 132 -7.32 -3.97 -4.37
C MET A 132 -7.29 -4.95 -3.19
N ASN A 133 -6.11 -5.39 -2.75
CA ASN A 133 -5.98 -6.22 -1.56
C ASN A 133 -6.57 -5.55 -0.30
N ASN A 134 -6.33 -4.25 -0.09
CA ASN A 134 -6.91 -3.53 1.05
C ASN A 134 -8.43 -3.46 0.96
N ILE A 135 -8.98 -3.22 -0.23
CA ILE A 135 -10.43 -3.19 -0.42
C ILE A 135 -11.05 -4.56 -0.20
N VAL A 136 -10.43 -5.61 -0.73
CA VAL A 136 -10.90 -7.00 -0.51
C VAL A 136 -10.83 -7.37 0.97
N LEU A 137 -9.81 -6.91 1.71
CA LEU A 137 -9.71 -7.10 3.16
C LEU A 137 -10.78 -6.33 3.93
N ASP A 138 -11.19 -5.16 3.46
CA ASP A 138 -12.27 -4.39 4.09
C ASP A 138 -13.64 -5.05 3.86
N ILE A 139 -13.89 -5.57 2.64
CA ILE A 139 -15.12 -6.30 2.31
C ILE A 139 -15.18 -7.65 3.02
N TYR A 140 -14.05 -8.36 3.07
CA TYR A 140 -13.90 -9.69 3.66
C TYR A 140 -12.70 -9.73 4.61
N PRO A 141 -12.88 -9.31 5.87
CA PRO A 141 -11.82 -9.26 6.87
C PRO A 141 -11.18 -10.64 7.14
N GLU A 142 -9.95 -10.61 7.63
CA GLU A 142 -9.23 -11.84 7.95
C GLU A 142 -9.92 -12.68 9.03
N GLN A 143 -10.09 -13.97 8.73
CA GLN A 143 -10.67 -14.95 9.64
C GLN A 143 -9.69 -16.13 9.84
N MET A 144 -8.39 -15.84 9.96
CA MET A 144 -7.36 -16.90 10.01
C MET A 144 -6.99 -17.33 11.42
N SER A 145 -7.25 -16.48 12.43
CA SER A 145 -6.90 -16.77 13.82
C SER A 145 -7.56 -18.06 14.31
N GLY A 146 -6.77 -18.93 14.91
CA GLY A 146 -7.25 -20.22 15.46
C GLY A 146 -7.59 -21.30 14.43
N LYS A 147 -7.47 -21.02 13.12
CA LYS A 147 -7.73 -22.02 12.07
C LYS A 147 -6.49 -22.86 11.74
N PRO A 148 -6.67 -24.14 11.34
CA PRO A 148 -5.58 -24.95 10.79
C PRO A 148 -4.91 -24.26 9.60
N LEU A 149 -3.61 -24.52 9.38
CA LEU A 149 -2.82 -23.91 8.30
C LEU A 149 -3.46 -24.04 6.93
N ILE A 150 -4.01 -25.21 6.62
CA ILE A 150 -4.67 -25.45 5.32
C ILE A 150 -5.87 -24.50 5.12
N ALA A 151 -6.67 -24.26 6.17
CA ALA A 151 -7.78 -23.32 6.10
C ALA A 151 -7.29 -21.89 5.90
N GLN A 152 -6.20 -21.49 6.55
CA GLN A 152 -5.57 -20.18 6.34
C GLN A 152 -5.08 -19.99 4.90
N ILE A 153 -4.44 -21.02 4.32
CA ILE A 153 -3.98 -21.01 2.91
C ILE A 153 -5.18 -20.86 1.96
N VAL A 154 -6.27 -21.58 2.21
CA VAL A 154 -7.49 -21.48 1.40
C VAL A 154 -8.10 -20.08 1.48
N GLU A 155 -8.18 -19.48 2.67
CA GLU A 155 -8.70 -18.11 2.84
C GLU A 155 -7.82 -17.07 2.10
N LEU A 156 -6.50 -17.22 2.17
CA LEU A 156 -5.58 -16.37 1.40
C LEU A 156 -5.77 -16.56 -0.11
N GLY A 157 -5.88 -17.81 -0.57
CA GLY A 157 -6.13 -18.13 -1.99
C GLY A 157 -7.42 -17.51 -2.52
N LYS A 158 -8.50 -17.53 -1.74
CA LYS A 158 -9.77 -16.88 -2.12
C LYS A 158 -9.59 -15.38 -2.36
N ARG A 159 -8.86 -14.68 -1.48
CA ARG A 159 -8.60 -13.25 -1.65
C ARG A 159 -7.76 -12.97 -2.88
N MET A 160 -6.69 -13.75 -3.09
CA MET A 160 -5.85 -13.64 -4.29
C MET A 160 -6.68 -13.83 -5.56
N TYR A 161 -7.58 -14.81 -5.57
CA TYR A 161 -8.49 -15.06 -6.68
C TYR A 161 -9.41 -13.87 -6.97
N VAL A 162 -10.01 -13.27 -5.93
CA VAL A 162 -10.85 -12.08 -6.09
C VAL A 162 -10.06 -10.90 -6.64
N VAL A 163 -8.86 -10.63 -6.10
CA VAL A 163 -8.00 -9.53 -6.58
C VAL A 163 -7.61 -9.72 -8.05
N ASP A 164 -7.30 -10.95 -8.45
CA ASP A 164 -6.97 -11.28 -9.85
C ASP A 164 -8.14 -11.00 -10.80
N HIS A 165 -9.37 -11.27 -10.37
CA HIS A 165 -10.58 -10.95 -11.14
C HIS A 165 -10.94 -9.47 -11.17
N LEU A 166 -10.55 -8.71 -10.15
CA LEU A 166 -10.73 -7.25 -10.12
C LEU A 166 -9.70 -6.51 -10.97
N LEU A 167 -8.56 -7.14 -11.28
CA LEU A 167 -7.46 -6.58 -12.05
C LEU A 167 -7.11 -7.49 -13.25
N PRO A 168 -7.99 -7.69 -14.20
CA PRO A 168 -7.70 -8.50 -15.37
C PRO A 168 -6.50 -7.92 -16.14
N GLN A 169 -5.69 -8.80 -16.71
CA GLN A 169 -4.45 -8.47 -17.45
C GLN A 169 -4.76 -7.80 -18.80
#